data_f0216b924d490a7edf0078d4f040e6d9
#
_entry.id   f0216b924d490a7edf0078d4f040e6d9
#
_cell.length_a   1.000
_cell.length_b   1.000
_cell.length_c   1.000
_cell.angle_alpha   90.00
_cell.angle_beta   90.00
_cell.angle_gamma   90.00
#
_symmetry.space_group_name_H-M   'P 1'
#
loop_
_entity.id
_entity.type
_entity.pdbx_description
1 polymer ?
#
loop_
_entity_poly.entity_id
_entity_poly.type
_entity_poly.pdbx_seq_one_letter_code
_entity_poly.pdbx_strand_id
1 'polypeptide(L)'
;MLFLLYAEDRDLLPVNSDGYDDYALRPKRLEVGDRMGRGDAFSVTASQIWGRIADLSRIVDRGDASIGIPPYNGGLFAPANTPLLDQIRLPDSVLAPVIDKLSFERQGSDRRYINYRDLTVQQLGSIYERLLEHEVVREDGVIAVRPNAFARKNSGSYYTPDELVTLILEKTLEP
;
A
#
# COMPACT_ATOMS: atom_id res chain seq x y z
N MET A 1 -1.11 -2.71 -0.74
CA MET A 1 0.25 -2.43 -0.21
C MET A 1 0.35 -1.07 0.44
N LEU A 2 0.08 0.07 -0.24
CA LEU A 2 0.20 1.41 0.36
C LEU A 2 -0.55 1.56 1.70
N PHE A 3 -1.79 1.06 1.78
CA PHE A 3 -2.57 1.05 3.02
C PHE A 3 -1.85 0.31 4.16
N LEU A 4 -1.21 -0.82 3.89
CA LEU A 4 -0.47 -1.58 4.91
C LEU A 4 0.73 -0.78 5.44
N LEU A 5 1.47 -0.11 4.55
CA LEU A 5 2.59 0.76 4.94
C LEU A 5 2.11 1.92 5.81
N TYR A 6 1.00 2.55 5.42
CA TYR A 6 0.35 3.60 6.20
C TYR A 6 -0.12 3.09 7.57
N ALA A 7 -0.76 1.92 7.61
CA ALA A 7 -1.29 1.35 8.84
C ALA A 7 -0.18 0.98 9.85
N GLU A 8 0.95 0.45 9.36
CA GLU A 8 2.13 0.20 10.21
C GLU A 8 2.76 1.51 10.72
N ASP A 9 2.97 2.49 9.83
CA ASP A 9 3.63 3.74 10.22
C ASP A 9 2.75 4.59 11.17
N ARG A 10 1.41 4.38 11.17
CA ARG A 10 0.43 5.00 12.08
C ARG A 10 0.17 4.18 13.34
N ASP A 11 0.87 3.06 13.55
CA ASP A 11 0.63 2.13 14.65
C ASP A 11 -0.84 1.64 14.74
N LEU A 12 -1.53 1.57 13.59
CA LEU A 12 -2.86 0.97 13.49
C LEU A 12 -2.83 -0.56 13.50
N LEU A 13 -1.66 -1.13 13.24
CA LEU A 13 -1.33 -2.54 13.41
C LEU A 13 -0.42 -2.69 14.63
N PRO A 14 -0.40 -3.85 15.30
CA PRO A 14 0.33 -4.02 16.56
C PRO A 14 1.85 -4.19 16.34
N VAL A 15 2.47 -3.20 15.73
CA VAL A 15 3.88 -3.20 15.29
C VAL A 15 4.90 -3.35 16.44
N ASN A 16 4.45 -3.26 17.68
CA ASN A 16 5.29 -3.41 18.88
C ASN A 16 4.92 -4.68 19.66
N SER A 17 4.13 -5.59 19.08
CA SER A 17 3.70 -6.82 19.74
C SER A 17 4.56 -8.00 19.29
N ASP A 18 4.94 -8.84 20.27
CA ASP A 18 5.63 -10.10 19.97
C ASP A 18 4.80 -10.94 18.98
N GLY A 19 5.47 -11.51 17.99
CA GLY A 19 4.85 -12.31 16.93
C GLY A 19 4.34 -11.51 15.71
N TYR A 20 4.17 -10.19 15.80
CA TYR A 20 3.85 -9.38 14.63
C TYR A 20 5.07 -9.18 13.69
N ASP A 21 6.27 -9.20 14.22
CA ASP A 21 7.52 -8.99 13.46
C ASP A 21 7.67 -9.94 12.27
N ASP A 22 7.15 -11.15 12.38
CA ASP A 22 7.16 -12.13 11.29
C ASP A 22 6.31 -11.68 10.08
N TYR A 23 5.36 -10.79 10.29
CA TYR A 23 4.46 -10.24 9.27
C TYR A 23 4.80 -8.80 8.88
N ALA A 24 5.49 -8.08 9.74
CA ALA A 24 5.80 -6.66 9.57
C ALA A 24 6.49 -6.35 8.24
N LEU A 25 6.00 -5.31 7.56
CA LEU A 25 6.62 -4.80 6.34
C LEU A 25 7.77 -3.84 6.61
N ARG A 26 7.75 -3.13 7.76
CA ARG A 26 8.79 -2.14 8.09
C ARG A 26 10.20 -2.73 8.09
N PRO A 27 10.51 -3.86 8.77
CA PRO A 27 11.83 -4.49 8.68
C PRO A 27 12.19 -4.91 7.26
N LYS A 28 11.22 -5.42 6.51
CA LYS A 28 11.41 -5.83 5.11
C LYS A 28 11.70 -4.64 4.20
N ARG A 29 11.06 -3.50 4.41
CA ARG A 29 11.33 -2.25 3.68
C ARG A 29 12.78 -1.80 3.86
N LEU A 30 13.28 -1.83 5.11
CA LEU A 30 14.65 -1.45 5.44
C LEU A 30 15.66 -2.43 4.82
N GLU A 31 15.44 -3.75 4.97
CA GLU A 31 16.27 -4.78 4.35
C GLU A 31 16.38 -4.60 2.83
N VAL A 32 15.23 -4.44 2.17
CA VAL A 32 15.17 -4.21 0.71
C VAL A 32 15.92 -2.93 0.34
N GLY A 33 15.71 -1.85 1.10
CA GLY A 33 16.38 -0.59 0.88
C GLY A 33 17.89 -0.68 0.97
N ASP A 34 18.40 -1.35 2.00
CA ASP A 34 19.84 -1.56 2.20
C ASP A 34 20.45 -2.39 1.07
N ARG A 35 19.78 -3.47 0.67
CA ARG A 35 20.22 -4.32 -0.44
C ARG A 35 20.21 -3.58 -1.78
N MET A 36 19.14 -2.81 -2.06
CA MET A 36 19.07 -1.95 -3.24
C MET A 36 20.17 -0.88 -3.25
N GLY A 37 20.47 -0.31 -2.08
CA GLY A 37 21.56 0.66 -1.92
C GLY A 37 22.94 0.09 -2.23
N ARG A 38 23.17 -1.18 -1.92
CA ARG A 38 24.40 -1.89 -2.26
C ARG A 38 24.47 -2.44 -3.69
N GLY A 39 23.35 -2.37 -4.43
CA GLY A 39 23.25 -2.96 -5.76
C GLY A 39 23.08 -4.51 -5.75
N ASP A 40 22.61 -5.08 -4.64
CA ASP A 40 22.38 -6.52 -4.51
C ASP A 40 21.27 -6.98 -5.46
N ALA A 41 21.48 -8.14 -6.10
CA ALA A 41 20.47 -8.77 -6.94
C ALA A 41 19.37 -9.43 -6.08
N PHE A 42 18.14 -9.39 -6.59
CA PHE A 42 17.01 -10.12 -6.02
C PHE A 42 16.62 -11.32 -6.88
N SER A 43 16.11 -12.34 -6.23
CA SER A 43 15.75 -13.61 -6.89
C SER A 43 14.66 -13.40 -7.94
N VAL A 44 14.85 -14.01 -9.10
CA VAL A 44 13.85 -14.04 -10.19
C VAL A 44 12.82 -15.16 -10.00
N THR A 45 13.01 -16.04 -9.01
CA THR A 45 12.14 -17.19 -8.76
C THR A 45 11.53 -17.18 -7.35
N ALA A 46 12.28 -16.72 -6.34
CA ALA A 46 11.74 -16.60 -4.98
C ALA A 46 10.73 -15.44 -4.89
N SER A 47 9.68 -15.64 -4.10
CA SER A 47 8.57 -14.72 -3.90
C SER A 47 8.35 -14.43 -2.41
N GLN A 48 9.42 -14.18 -1.66
CA GLN A 48 9.36 -13.96 -0.21
C GLN A 48 8.64 -12.65 0.14
N ILE A 49 8.92 -11.59 -0.63
CA ILE A 49 8.24 -10.29 -0.46
C ILE A 49 6.74 -10.43 -0.73
N TRP A 50 6.37 -11.14 -1.79
CA TRP A 50 4.96 -11.42 -2.10
C TRP A 50 4.29 -12.20 -0.97
N GLY A 51 4.94 -13.27 -0.48
CA GLY A 51 4.43 -14.10 0.62
C GLY A 51 4.12 -13.24 1.85
N ARG A 52 5.05 -12.38 2.27
CA ARG A 52 4.87 -11.49 3.43
C ARG A 52 3.69 -10.53 3.24
N ILE A 53 3.54 -9.91 2.08
CA ILE A 53 2.41 -9.03 1.77
C ILE A 53 1.08 -9.81 1.81
N ALA A 54 1.05 -11.02 1.25
CA ALA A 54 -0.13 -11.87 1.24
C ALA A 54 -0.52 -12.34 2.65
N ASP A 55 0.47 -12.73 3.46
CA ASP A 55 0.25 -13.16 4.85
C ASP A 55 -0.28 -12.01 5.69
N LEU A 56 0.35 -10.84 5.61
CA LEU A 56 -0.13 -9.65 6.32
C LEU A 56 -1.54 -9.24 5.87
N SER A 57 -1.82 -9.28 4.56
CA SER A 57 -3.17 -8.98 4.03
C SER A 57 -4.22 -9.93 4.60
N ARG A 58 -3.89 -11.23 4.71
CA ARG A 58 -4.79 -12.24 5.27
C ARG A 58 -5.05 -12.01 6.76
N ILE A 59 -4.02 -11.66 7.52
CA ILE A 59 -4.15 -11.37 8.95
C ILE A 59 -5.00 -10.11 9.17
N VAL A 60 -4.81 -9.08 8.37
CA VAL A 60 -5.65 -7.87 8.43
C VAL A 60 -7.10 -8.18 8.09
N ASP A 61 -7.37 -9.07 7.13
CA ASP A 61 -8.74 -9.47 6.76
C ASP A 61 -9.41 -10.34 7.84
N ARG A 62 -8.72 -11.38 8.31
CA ARG A 62 -9.31 -12.43 9.16
C ARG A 62 -9.00 -12.30 10.64
N GLY A 63 -8.00 -11.51 10.99
CA GLY A 63 -7.39 -11.48 12.30
C GLY A 63 -6.49 -12.69 12.56
N ASP A 64 -5.74 -12.61 13.65
CA ASP A 64 -4.97 -13.71 14.23
C ASP A 64 -4.97 -13.57 15.76
N ALA A 65 -5.77 -14.39 16.42
CA ALA A 65 -5.91 -14.35 17.87
C ALA A 65 -4.62 -14.74 18.60
N SER A 66 -3.74 -15.53 17.96
CA SER A 66 -2.49 -15.97 18.58
C SER A 66 -1.50 -14.82 18.80
N ILE A 67 -1.60 -13.76 18.00
CA ILE A 67 -0.80 -12.54 18.10
C ILE A 67 -1.64 -11.30 18.43
N GLY A 68 -2.89 -11.52 18.91
CA GLY A 68 -3.76 -10.45 19.38
C GLY A 68 -4.28 -9.51 18.31
N ILE A 69 -4.30 -9.91 17.03
CA ILE A 69 -4.82 -9.09 15.94
C ILE A 69 -6.30 -9.41 15.72
N PRO A 70 -7.22 -8.43 15.94
CA PRO A 70 -8.60 -8.59 15.53
C PRO A 70 -8.75 -8.48 14.01
N PRO A 71 -9.81 -9.05 13.41
CA PRO A 71 -10.11 -8.81 12.00
C PRO A 71 -10.49 -7.34 11.79
N TYR A 72 -9.83 -6.68 10.85
CA TYR A 72 -10.11 -5.27 10.51
C TYR A 72 -11.24 -5.10 9.47
N ASN A 73 -11.80 -6.17 9.01
CA ASN A 73 -13.07 -6.40 8.33
C ASN A 73 -13.58 -5.31 7.34
N GLY A 74 -12.69 -4.60 6.67
CA GLY A 74 -13.05 -3.56 5.70
C GLY A 74 -13.27 -4.05 4.27
N GLY A 75 -13.18 -5.36 4.00
CA GLY A 75 -13.32 -5.94 2.67
C GLY A 75 -12.18 -5.62 1.70
N LEU A 76 -11.26 -4.72 2.05
CA LEU A 76 -10.14 -4.30 1.20
C LEU A 76 -9.20 -5.46 0.86
N PHE A 77 -9.01 -6.38 1.80
CA PHE A 77 -8.12 -7.54 1.66
C PHE A 77 -8.88 -8.86 1.52
N ALA A 78 -10.20 -8.82 1.43
CA ALA A 78 -11.01 -10.03 1.26
C ALA A 78 -10.66 -10.73 -0.07
N PRO A 79 -10.32 -12.03 -0.07
CA PRO A 79 -9.92 -12.77 -1.28
C PRO A 79 -10.99 -12.71 -2.38
N ALA A 80 -12.27 -12.64 -2.01
CA ALA A 80 -13.37 -12.53 -2.97
C ALA A 80 -13.28 -11.26 -3.84
N ASN A 81 -12.68 -10.18 -3.33
CA ASN A 81 -12.53 -8.92 -4.04
C ASN A 81 -11.26 -8.88 -4.91
N THR A 82 -10.33 -9.82 -4.71
CA THR A 82 -9.04 -9.84 -5.40
C THR A 82 -8.66 -11.26 -5.89
N PRO A 83 -9.52 -11.96 -6.63
CA PRO A 83 -9.34 -13.38 -6.97
C PRO A 83 -8.08 -13.65 -7.81
N LEU A 84 -7.59 -12.66 -8.58
CA LEU A 84 -6.37 -12.80 -9.35
C LEU A 84 -5.11 -12.78 -8.47
N LEU A 85 -5.12 -12.07 -7.34
CA LEU A 85 -3.96 -11.96 -6.47
C LEU A 85 -3.61 -13.29 -5.80
N ASP A 86 -4.60 -14.16 -5.58
CA ASP A 86 -4.37 -15.50 -5.03
C ASP A 86 -3.74 -16.48 -6.04
N GLN A 87 -3.89 -16.18 -7.34
CA GLN A 87 -3.40 -17.03 -8.43
C GLN A 87 -2.00 -16.68 -8.91
N ILE A 88 -1.50 -15.49 -8.58
CA ILE A 88 -0.19 -15.02 -9.02
C ILE A 88 0.84 -15.09 -7.89
N ARG A 89 2.10 -15.14 -8.29
CA ARG A 89 3.26 -14.99 -7.39
C ARG A 89 4.28 -14.11 -8.11
N LEU A 90 4.54 -12.93 -7.56
CA LEU A 90 5.52 -12.02 -8.11
C LEU A 90 6.89 -12.32 -7.49
N PRO A 91 7.94 -12.48 -8.29
CA PRO A 91 9.29 -12.71 -7.77
C PRO A 91 9.84 -11.47 -7.07
N ASP A 92 10.80 -11.70 -6.17
CA ASP A 92 11.43 -10.64 -5.38
C ASP A 92 12.13 -9.61 -6.26
N SER A 93 12.67 -10.02 -7.43
CA SER A 93 13.28 -9.11 -8.41
C SER A 93 12.30 -8.06 -8.98
N VAL A 94 11.01 -8.37 -8.99
CA VAL A 94 9.95 -7.45 -9.43
C VAL A 94 9.46 -6.58 -8.26
N LEU A 95 9.30 -7.18 -7.08
CA LEU A 95 8.71 -6.46 -5.93
C LEU A 95 9.72 -5.60 -5.17
N ALA A 96 11.00 -5.98 -5.13
CA ALA A 96 12.00 -5.21 -4.42
C ALA A 96 12.12 -3.75 -4.93
N PRO A 97 12.18 -3.49 -6.26
CA PRO A 97 12.16 -2.12 -6.77
C PRO A 97 10.87 -1.35 -6.43
N VAL A 98 9.73 -2.04 -6.34
CA VAL A 98 8.45 -1.42 -5.96
C VAL A 98 8.46 -1.02 -4.49
N ILE A 99 8.88 -1.94 -3.60
CA ILE A 99 9.03 -1.67 -2.16
C ILE A 99 10.02 -0.53 -1.94
N ASP A 100 11.15 -0.55 -2.64
CA ASP A 100 12.17 0.49 -2.55
C ASP A 100 11.60 1.88 -2.88
N LYS A 101 10.92 2.02 -4.01
CA LYS A 101 10.29 3.28 -4.46
C LYS A 101 9.18 3.75 -3.53
N LEU A 102 8.45 2.84 -2.87
CA LEU A 102 7.45 3.19 -1.87
C LEU A 102 8.05 3.49 -0.50
N SER A 103 9.30 3.15 -0.25
CA SER A 103 9.93 3.27 1.06
C SER A 103 10.97 4.38 1.14
N PHE A 104 11.52 4.78 -0.01
CA PHE A 104 12.60 5.76 -0.05
C PHE A 104 12.41 6.75 -1.20
N GLU A 105 12.56 8.01 -0.88
CA GLU A 105 12.72 9.08 -1.87
C GLU A 105 14.21 9.40 -2.06
N ARG A 106 14.55 9.88 -3.24
CA ARG A 106 15.91 10.36 -3.56
C ARG A 106 15.95 11.87 -3.52
N GLN A 107 16.82 12.43 -2.69
CA GLN A 107 17.14 13.85 -2.65
C GLN A 107 18.63 14.02 -3.06
N GLY A 108 18.91 14.23 -4.34
CA GLY A 108 20.26 14.22 -4.87
C GLY A 108 20.91 12.84 -4.74
N SER A 109 22.03 12.77 -3.98
CA SER A 109 22.71 11.50 -3.66
C SER A 109 22.08 10.73 -2.49
N ASP A 110 21.27 11.40 -1.69
CA ASP A 110 20.78 10.85 -0.43
C ASP A 110 19.46 10.08 -0.63
N ARG A 111 19.30 9.04 0.17
CA ARG A 111 18.06 8.27 0.25
C ARG A 111 17.40 8.55 1.59
N ARG A 112 16.18 9.08 1.56
CA ARG A 112 15.40 9.37 2.75
C ARG A 112 14.23 8.39 2.86
N TYR A 113 14.07 7.79 4.05
CA TYR A 113 12.93 6.92 4.35
C TYR A 113 11.62 7.72 4.31
N ILE A 114 10.62 7.19 3.62
CA ILE A 114 9.27 7.75 3.56
C ILE A 114 8.49 7.22 4.76
N ASN A 115 8.15 8.12 5.68
CA ASN A 115 7.26 7.83 6.80
C ASN A 115 5.82 8.25 6.44
N TYR A 116 4.93 7.30 6.39
CA TYR A 116 3.52 7.53 6.06
C TYR A 116 2.69 8.00 7.26
N ARG A 117 3.26 8.11 8.45
CA ARG A 117 2.56 8.55 9.68
C ARG A 117 1.88 9.89 9.55
N ASP A 118 2.53 10.83 8.86
CA ASP A 118 2.07 12.21 8.74
C ASP A 118 1.04 12.42 7.63
N LEU A 119 0.74 11.39 6.84
CA LEU A 119 -0.30 11.47 5.83
C LEU A 119 -1.69 11.58 6.50
N THR A 120 -2.46 12.56 6.06
CA THR A 120 -3.89 12.61 6.38
C THR A 120 -4.66 11.58 5.57
N VAL A 121 -5.85 11.21 6.04
CA VAL A 121 -6.77 10.31 5.30
C VAL A 121 -7.05 10.85 3.90
N GLN A 122 -7.19 12.18 3.77
CA GLN A 122 -7.42 12.85 2.50
C GLN A 122 -6.22 12.75 1.55
N GLN A 123 -5.00 12.93 2.07
CA GLN A 123 -3.80 12.74 1.26
C GLN A 123 -3.69 11.30 0.77
N LEU A 124 -4.01 10.30 1.63
CA LEU A 124 -4.08 8.90 1.23
C LEU A 124 -5.14 8.69 0.14
N GLY A 125 -6.32 9.30 0.30
CA GLY A 125 -7.38 9.29 -0.71
C GLY A 125 -6.95 9.92 -2.02
N SER A 126 -6.27 11.07 -1.97
CA SER A 126 -5.75 11.75 -3.16
C SER A 126 -4.71 10.91 -3.93
N ILE A 127 -3.88 10.13 -3.23
CA ILE A 127 -2.97 9.18 -3.88
C ILE A 127 -3.78 8.11 -4.63
N TYR A 128 -4.84 7.58 -4.00
CA TYR A 128 -5.71 6.60 -4.63
C TYR A 128 -6.42 7.18 -5.87
N GLU A 129 -6.96 8.39 -5.78
CA GLU A 129 -7.59 9.09 -6.92
C GLU A 129 -6.61 9.24 -8.09
N ARG A 130 -5.36 9.64 -7.82
CA ARG A 130 -4.33 9.75 -8.86
C ARG A 130 -4.00 8.41 -9.53
N LEU A 131 -4.03 7.31 -8.78
CA LEU A 131 -3.87 5.98 -9.38
C LEU A 131 -5.01 5.65 -10.34
N LEU A 132 -6.24 6.05 -9.99
CA LEU A 132 -7.41 5.85 -10.85
C LEU A 132 -7.41 6.72 -12.12
N GLU A 133 -6.59 7.77 -12.19
CA GLU A 133 -6.40 8.59 -13.40
C GLU A 133 -5.55 7.90 -14.47
N HIS A 134 -5.06 6.70 -14.20
CA HIS A 134 -4.22 5.94 -15.12
C HIS A 134 -4.86 4.60 -15.48
N GLU A 135 -4.62 4.16 -16.68
CA GLU A 135 -5.01 2.83 -17.15
C GLU A 135 -3.80 2.06 -17.65
N VAL A 136 -3.86 0.75 -17.51
CA VAL A 136 -2.87 -0.17 -18.07
C VAL A 136 -3.39 -0.65 -19.43
N VAL A 137 -2.62 -0.41 -20.47
CA VAL A 137 -2.95 -0.79 -21.85
C VAL A 137 -1.87 -1.68 -22.42
N ARG A 138 -2.24 -2.48 -23.41
CA ARG A 138 -1.29 -3.25 -24.21
C ARG A 138 -1.25 -2.67 -25.62
N GLU A 139 -0.11 -2.09 -25.97
CA GLU A 139 0.15 -1.47 -27.27
C GLU A 139 1.35 -2.18 -27.90
N ASP A 140 1.19 -2.70 -29.11
CA ASP A 140 2.24 -3.43 -29.86
C ASP A 140 2.95 -4.53 -29.07
N GLY A 141 2.20 -5.22 -28.19
CA GLY A 141 2.73 -6.29 -27.34
C GLY A 141 3.43 -5.80 -26.06
N VAL A 142 3.57 -4.50 -25.85
CA VAL A 142 4.16 -3.88 -24.66
C VAL A 142 3.06 -3.40 -23.73
N ILE A 143 3.25 -3.60 -22.42
CA ILE A 143 2.37 -3.04 -21.41
C ILE A 143 2.80 -1.61 -21.11
N ALA A 144 1.89 -0.67 -21.25
CA ALA A 144 2.10 0.74 -20.96
C ALA A 144 1.07 1.24 -19.95
N VAL A 145 1.46 2.24 -19.16
CA VAL A 145 0.55 2.98 -18.28
C VAL A 145 0.38 4.37 -18.89
N ARG A 146 -0.88 4.75 -19.12
CA ARG A 146 -1.19 6.08 -19.66
C ARG A 146 -2.28 6.78 -18.86
N PRO A 147 -2.33 8.11 -18.90
CA PRO A 147 -3.42 8.86 -18.27
C PRO A 147 -4.77 8.51 -18.90
N ASN A 148 -5.79 8.32 -18.07
CA ASN A 148 -7.18 8.17 -18.47
C ASN A 148 -8.04 9.23 -17.77
N ALA A 149 -8.24 10.36 -18.44
CA ALA A 149 -8.98 11.49 -17.90
C ALA A 149 -10.45 11.17 -17.55
N PHE A 150 -11.00 10.07 -18.09
CA PHE A 150 -12.39 9.66 -17.85
C PHE A 150 -12.52 8.60 -16.74
N ALA A 151 -11.45 8.00 -16.30
CA ALA A 151 -11.49 6.91 -15.31
C ALA A 151 -12.16 7.35 -14.01
N ARG A 152 -11.83 8.51 -13.47
CA ARG A 152 -12.48 9.07 -12.26
C ARG A 152 -13.96 9.38 -12.46
N LYS A 153 -14.31 9.90 -13.63
CA LYS A 153 -15.70 10.22 -13.95
C LYS A 153 -16.58 8.98 -14.01
N ASN A 154 -16.03 7.87 -14.53
CA ASN A 154 -16.73 6.60 -14.65
C ASN A 154 -16.84 5.86 -13.30
N SER A 155 -15.85 6.01 -12.42
CA SER A 155 -15.87 5.37 -11.09
C SER A 155 -16.65 6.18 -10.04
N GLY A 156 -16.93 7.46 -10.31
CA GLY A 156 -17.55 8.36 -9.33
C GLY A 156 -16.70 8.61 -8.07
N SER A 157 -15.40 8.29 -8.15
CA SER A 157 -14.48 8.34 -7.01
C SER A 157 -13.95 9.76 -6.83
N TYR A 158 -14.61 10.52 -5.99
CA TYR A 158 -14.20 11.87 -5.58
C TYR A 158 -14.17 11.95 -4.07
N TYR A 159 -13.08 12.49 -3.54
CA TYR A 159 -13.03 12.89 -2.14
C TYR A 159 -13.76 14.22 -1.95
N THR A 160 -14.53 14.32 -0.89
CA THR A 160 -15.19 15.58 -0.53
C THR A 160 -14.12 16.57 -0.07
N PRO A 161 -14.02 17.78 -0.66
CA PRO A 161 -13.09 18.81 -0.20
C PRO A 161 -13.29 19.15 1.29
N ASP A 162 -12.19 19.47 1.98
CA ASP A 162 -12.20 19.77 3.43
C ASP A 162 -13.15 20.90 3.81
N GLU A 163 -13.17 21.94 3.00
CA GLU A 163 -14.06 23.08 3.23
C GLU A 163 -15.54 22.66 3.22
N LEU A 164 -15.88 21.68 2.35
CA LEU A 164 -17.25 21.17 2.27
C LEU A 164 -17.56 20.24 3.47
N VAL A 165 -16.59 19.42 3.88
CA VAL A 165 -16.73 18.59 5.09
C VAL A 165 -16.90 19.47 6.32
N THR A 166 -16.07 20.48 6.49
CA THR A 166 -16.15 21.44 7.60
C THR A 166 -17.50 22.16 7.60
N LEU A 167 -17.94 22.66 6.44
CA LEU A 167 -19.24 23.33 6.33
C LEU A 167 -20.41 22.41 6.71
N ILE A 168 -20.37 21.14 6.29
CA ILE A 168 -21.40 20.16 6.64
C ILE A 168 -21.39 19.93 8.16
N LEU A 169 -20.22 19.73 8.77
CA LEU A 169 -20.09 19.49 10.21
C LEU A 169 -20.60 20.71 11.02
N GLU A 170 -20.17 21.92 10.67
CA GLU A 170 -20.62 23.15 11.32
C GLU A 170 -22.14 23.33 11.22
N LYS A 171 -22.76 22.98 10.09
CA LYS A 171 -24.21 23.17 9.89
C LYS A 171 -25.08 22.03 10.42
N THR A 172 -24.48 20.88 10.74
CA THR A 172 -25.25 19.69 11.17
C THR A 172 -24.99 19.27 12.61
N LEU A 173 -23.75 19.42 13.08
CA LEU A 173 -23.32 18.93 14.40
C LEU A 173 -22.99 20.09 15.37
N GLU A 174 -22.67 21.28 14.87
CA GLU A 174 -22.38 22.49 15.64
C GLU A 174 -23.34 23.60 15.20
N PRO A 175 -24.64 23.48 15.52
CA PRO A 175 -25.64 24.50 15.15
C PRO A 175 -25.52 25.79 15.99
#